data_c2c74d7a4cabac81a304b61736de5f64
#
_entry.id   c2c74d7a4cabac81a304b61736de5f64
#
_cell.length_a   1.000
_cell.length_b   1.000
_cell.length_c   1.000
_cell.angle_alpha   90.00
_cell.angle_beta   90.00
_cell.angle_gamma   90.00
#
_symmetry.space_group_name_H-M   'P 1'
#
loop_
_entity.id
_entity.type
_entity.pdbx_description
1 polymer ?
#
loop_
_entity_poly.entity_id
_entity_poly.type
_entity_poly.pdbx_seq_one_letter_code
_entity_poly.pdbx_strand_id
1 'polypeptide(L)'
;MKTSITSYEKLEEFGRIRLSEHFFMRDFLHSEIAAWHGLRNIPDHPDAAIYAGKQLCQQLLDPLQATFGRIHIRSGYRSPALNEFGNQNDLKCASNASNHSAHIWDYPDAQGKRGATACIVIPWLVDHIARGGSWTDMADRKSTRLNSSHQI
;
A
#
# COMPACT_ATOMS: atom_id res chain seq x y z
N MET A 1 -12.43 -18.61 -0.84
CA MET A 1 -12.84 -18.30 -2.19
C MET A 1 -11.87 -17.36 -2.87
N LYS A 2 -11.53 -17.65 -4.10
CA LYS A 2 -10.62 -16.81 -4.88
C LYS A 2 -11.35 -15.60 -5.48
N THR A 3 -10.62 -14.79 -6.22
CA THR A 3 -11.09 -13.50 -6.68
C THR A 3 -12.37 -13.54 -7.51
N SER A 4 -13.24 -12.55 -7.30
CA SER A 4 -14.39 -12.27 -8.16
C SER A 4 -14.03 -11.33 -9.31
N ILE A 5 -12.81 -10.83 -9.36
CA ILE A 5 -12.35 -9.90 -10.40
C ILE A 5 -11.81 -10.72 -11.56
N THR A 6 -12.67 -10.99 -12.54
CA THR A 6 -12.36 -11.90 -13.64
C THR A 6 -12.37 -11.24 -15.02
N SER A 7 -12.57 -9.92 -15.09
CA SER A 7 -12.58 -9.17 -16.34
C SER A 7 -11.91 -7.81 -16.16
N TYR A 8 -11.53 -7.20 -17.28
CA TYR A 8 -10.97 -5.86 -17.26
C TYR A 8 -11.95 -4.84 -16.66
N GLU A 9 -13.23 -4.95 -17.02
CA GLU A 9 -14.28 -4.06 -16.51
C GLU A 9 -14.41 -4.16 -15.00
N LYS A 10 -14.38 -5.37 -14.46
CA LYS A 10 -14.44 -5.57 -13.00
C LYS A 10 -13.19 -5.04 -12.31
N LEU A 11 -12.03 -5.17 -12.93
CA LEU A 11 -10.80 -4.59 -12.38
C LEU A 11 -10.87 -3.06 -12.37
N GLU A 12 -11.40 -2.47 -13.42
CA GLU A 12 -11.57 -1.02 -13.49
C GLU A 12 -12.55 -0.52 -12.42
N GLU A 13 -13.67 -1.21 -12.25
CA GLU A 13 -14.63 -0.89 -11.18
C GLU A 13 -13.97 -0.98 -9.80
N PHE A 14 -13.20 -2.04 -9.57
CA PHE A 14 -12.46 -2.21 -8.33
C PHE A 14 -11.49 -1.06 -8.09
N GLY A 15 -10.77 -0.63 -9.11
CA GLY A 15 -9.84 0.48 -9.03
C GLY A 15 -10.51 1.81 -8.71
N ARG A 16 -11.77 1.99 -9.07
CA ARG A 16 -12.54 3.21 -8.79
C ARG A 16 -13.07 3.28 -7.37
N ILE A 17 -12.95 2.24 -6.59
CA ILE A 17 -13.42 2.26 -5.21
C ILE A 17 -12.61 3.28 -4.42
N ARG A 18 -13.31 4.20 -3.78
CA ARG A 18 -12.66 5.24 -2.99
C ARG A 18 -12.31 4.69 -1.61
N LEU A 19 -11.04 4.81 -1.25
CA LEU A 19 -10.56 4.35 0.05
C LEU A 19 -10.63 5.43 1.11
N SER A 20 -10.43 6.69 0.70
CA SER A 20 -10.43 7.83 1.60
C SER A 20 -10.69 9.11 0.82
N GLU A 21 -10.59 10.26 1.47
CA GLU A 21 -10.77 11.55 0.81
C GLU A 21 -9.87 11.71 -0.42
N HIS A 22 -8.61 11.27 -0.34
CA HIS A 22 -7.61 11.54 -1.36
C HIS A 22 -7.18 10.33 -2.18
N PHE A 23 -7.57 9.12 -1.80
CA PHE A 23 -7.04 7.92 -2.44
C PHE A 23 -8.13 6.95 -2.90
N PHE A 24 -7.84 6.32 -4.04
CA PHE A 24 -8.70 5.29 -4.63
C PHE A 24 -7.90 3.98 -4.72
N MET A 25 -8.58 2.87 -4.84
CA MET A 25 -7.92 1.56 -4.89
C MET A 25 -6.90 1.48 -6.04
N ARG A 26 -7.19 2.11 -7.19
CA ARG A 26 -6.27 2.08 -8.34
C ARG A 26 -4.90 2.68 -8.03
N ASP A 27 -4.81 3.59 -7.06
CA ASP A 27 -3.52 4.20 -6.69
C ASP A 27 -2.54 3.16 -6.17
N PHE A 28 -3.02 2.02 -5.70
CA PHE A 28 -2.21 1.00 -5.03
C PHE A 28 -2.05 -0.29 -5.83
N LEU A 29 -2.65 -0.38 -7.01
CA LEU A 29 -2.64 -1.61 -7.80
C LEU A 29 -1.46 -1.70 -8.77
N HIS A 30 -0.78 -0.61 -9.04
CA HIS A 30 0.37 -0.62 -9.92
C HIS A 30 1.53 -1.40 -9.29
N SER A 31 2.19 -2.22 -10.09
CA SER A 31 3.39 -2.94 -9.71
C SER A 31 4.34 -2.98 -10.89
N GLU A 32 5.56 -2.50 -10.69
CA GLU A 32 6.60 -2.56 -11.72
C GLU A 32 6.94 -4.01 -12.09
N ILE A 33 6.93 -4.89 -11.09
CA ILE A 33 7.17 -6.32 -11.31
C ILE A 33 6.09 -6.90 -12.23
N ALA A 34 4.83 -6.61 -11.93
CA ALA A 34 3.71 -7.09 -12.73
C ALA A 34 3.78 -6.53 -14.16
N ALA A 35 4.05 -5.24 -14.30
CA ALA A 35 4.11 -4.60 -15.61
C ALA A 35 5.26 -5.16 -16.45
N TRP A 36 6.42 -5.32 -15.86
CA TRP A 36 7.60 -5.80 -16.58
C TRP A 36 7.48 -7.27 -17.00
N HIS A 37 6.91 -8.11 -16.13
CA HIS A 37 6.81 -9.55 -16.35
C HIS A 37 5.48 -10.01 -16.94
N GLY A 38 4.58 -9.10 -17.25
CA GLY A 38 3.27 -9.45 -17.82
C GLY A 38 2.38 -10.22 -16.84
N LEU A 39 2.47 -9.91 -15.56
CA LEU A 39 1.70 -10.59 -14.51
C LEU A 39 0.53 -9.72 -14.06
N ARG A 40 -0.48 -10.37 -13.47
CA ARG A 40 -1.62 -9.66 -12.89
C ARG A 40 -1.37 -9.40 -11.42
N ASN A 41 -1.87 -8.25 -10.94
CA ASN A 41 -1.82 -7.89 -9.53
C ASN A 41 -3.23 -7.65 -9.03
N ILE A 42 -3.93 -8.74 -8.76
CA ILE A 42 -5.35 -8.72 -8.39
C ILE A 42 -5.51 -9.48 -7.07
N PRO A 43 -6.21 -8.91 -6.08
CA PRO A 43 -6.39 -9.59 -4.81
C PRO A 43 -7.26 -10.84 -4.94
N ASP A 44 -6.93 -11.87 -4.16
CA ASP A 44 -7.76 -13.06 -4.01
C ASP A 44 -9.06 -12.72 -3.28
N HIS A 45 -8.98 -11.81 -2.31
CA HIS A 45 -10.10 -11.37 -1.47
C HIS A 45 -10.26 -9.85 -1.57
N PRO A 46 -10.97 -9.36 -2.61
CA PRO A 46 -11.10 -7.92 -2.85
C PRO A 46 -11.66 -7.12 -1.68
N ASP A 47 -12.66 -7.66 -0.97
CA ASP A 47 -13.26 -6.94 0.15
C ASP A 47 -12.27 -6.74 1.30
N ALA A 48 -11.45 -7.76 1.56
CA ALA A 48 -10.41 -7.66 2.59
C ALA A 48 -9.35 -6.62 2.21
N ALA A 49 -8.98 -6.57 0.93
CA ALA A 49 -8.03 -5.56 0.43
C ALA A 49 -8.59 -4.15 0.58
N ILE A 50 -9.86 -3.95 0.25
CA ILE A 50 -10.52 -2.65 0.43
C ILE A 50 -10.54 -2.25 1.90
N TYR A 51 -10.89 -3.18 2.78
CA TYR A 51 -10.92 -2.87 4.22
C TYR A 51 -9.54 -2.39 4.71
N ALA A 52 -8.51 -3.16 4.41
CA ALA A 52 -7.14 -2.79 4.82
C ALA A 52 -6.69 -1.47 4.18
N GLY A 53 -7.01 -1.27 2.90
CA GLY A 53 -6.68 -0.04 2.18
C GLY A 53 -7.36 1.18 2.78
N LYS A 54 -8.62 1.06 3.18
CA LYS A 54 -9.34 2.16 3.86
C LYS A 54 -8.66 2.52 5.17
N GLN A 55 -8.25 1.53 5.96
CA GLN A 55 -7.54 1.79 7.21
C GLN A 55 -6.23 2.53 6.97
N LEU A 56 -5.43 2.06 6.01
CA LEU A 56 -4.17 2.70 5.65
C LEU A 56 -4.38 4.16 5.22
N CYS A 57 -5.33 4.39 4.34
CA CYS A 57 -5.54 5.72 3.78
C CYS A 57 -6.16 6.69 4.79
N GLN A 58 -7.17 6.26 5.51
CA GLN A 58 -7.89 7.13 6.44
C GLN A 58 -7.09 7.42 7.69
N GLN A 59 -6.37 6.45 8.21
CA GLN A 59 -5.66 6.58 9.48
C GLN A 59 -4.22 7.10 9.31
N LEU A 60 -3.62 6.93 8.16
CA LEU A 60 -2.23 7.33 7.96
C LEU A 60 -2.02 8.27 6.77
N LEU A 61 -2.40 7.86 5.56
CA LEU A 61 -2.00 8.60 4.36
C LEU A 61 -2.71 9.96 4.23
N ASP A 62 -4.01 10.04 4.51
CA ASP A 62 -4.71 11.33 4.50
C ASP A 62 -4.14 12.29 5.54
N PRO A 63 -3.92 11.89 6.81
CA PRO A 63 -3.25 12.76 7.77
C PRO A 63 -1.83 13.16 7.38
N LEU A 64 -1.04 12.25 6.80
CA LEU A 64 0.28 12.58 6.30
C LEU A 64 0.21 13.64 5.21
N GLN A 65 -0.70 13.48 4.26
CA GLN A 65 -0.86 14.42 3.17
C GLN A 65 -1.32 15.79 3.69
N ALA A 66 -2.20 15.80 4.68
CA ALA A 66 -2.63 17.05 5.30
C ALA A 66 -1.47 17.79 5.98
N THR A 67 -0.49 17.06 6.50
CA THR A 67 0.66 17.65 7.21
C THR A 67 1.79 18.06 6.27
N PHE A 68 2.12 17.21 5.29
CA PHE A 68 3.33 17.37 4.47
C PHE A 68 3.05 17.70 3.01
N GLY A 69 1.79 17.81 2.61
CA GLY A 69 1.43 18.03 1.23
C GLY A 69 1.37 16.73 0.44
N ARG A 70 1.36 16.85 -0.86
CA ARG A 70 1.08 15.75 -1.76
C ARG A 70 1.98 14.54 -1.55
N ILE A 71 1.35 13.37 -1.59
CA ILE A 71 2.01 12.07 -1.51
C ILE A 71 1.85 11.35 -2.86
N HIS A 72 2.95 10.76 -3.34
CA HIS A 72 2.92 9.86 -4.48
C HIS A 72 3.00 8.42 -4.00
N ILE A 73 2.14 7.56 -4.50
CA ILE A 73 2.20 6.13 -4.20
C ILE A 73 3.16 5.48 -5.18
N ARG A 74 4.26 4.95 -4.68
CA ARG A 74 5.23 4.24 -5.50
C ARG A 74 4.81 2.79 -5.73
N SER A 75 4.36 2.12 -4.67
CA SER A 75 3.83 0.77 -4.73
C SER A 75 2.96 0.54 -3.50
N GLY A 76 1.99 -0.34 -3.61
CA GLY A 76 1.08 -0.63 -2.50
C GLY A 76 0.76 -2.11 -2.44
N TYR A 77 -0.44 -2.46 -2.86
CA TYR A 77 -0.90 -3.84 -2.83
C TYR A 77 -0.07 -4.74 -3.73
N ARG A 78 0.23 -5.93 -3.25
CA ARG A 78 0.87 -6.99 -4.02
C ARG A 78 0.12 -8.30 -3.78
N SER A 79 -0.33 -8.94 -4.86
CA SER A 79 -1.04 -10.22 -4.74
C SER A 79 -0.11 -11.32 -4.25
N PRO A 80 -0.66 -12.38 -3.63
CA PRO A 80 0.16 -13.51 -3.19
C PRO A 80 0.98 -14.13 -4.33
N ALA A 81 0.36 -14.32 -5.49
CA ALA A 81 1.05 -14.91 -6.64
C ALA A 81 2.19 -14.01 -7.13
N LEU A 82 1.96 -12.71 -7.19
CA LEU A 82 2.98 -11.76 -7.61
C LEU A 82 4.11 -11.68 -6.61
N ASN A 83 3.79 -11.67 -5.33
CA ASN A 83 4.80 -11.63 -4.27
C ASN A 83 5.66 -12.90 -4.28
N GLU A 84 5.04 -14.05 -4.47
CA GLU A 84 5.78 -15.31 -4.56
C GLU A 84 6.73 -15.32 -5.75
N PHE A 85 6.27 -14.86 -6.90
CA PHE A 85 7.12 -14.70 -8.09
C PHE A 85 8.33 -13.80 -7.78
N GLY A 86 8.10 -12.67 -7.13
CA GLY A 86 9.16 -11.74 -6.77
C GLY A 86 10.15 -12.34 -5.76
N ASN A 87 9.65 -13.09 -4.79
CA ASN A 87 10.50 -13.77 -3.81
C ASN A 87 11.37 -14.84 -4.47
N GLN A 88 10.80 -15.65 -5.36
CA GLN A 88 11.52 -16.73 -6.03
C GLN A 88 12.54 -16.23 -7.05
N ASN A 89 12.40 -15.01 -7.55
CA ASN A 89 13.26 -14.44 -8.57
C ASN A 89 14.16 -13.31 -8.05
N ASP A 90 14.35 -13.22 -6.75
CA ASP A 90 15.22 -12.23 -6.09
C ASP A 90 14.87 -10.78 -6.45
N LEU A 91 13.58 -10.47 -6.55
CA LEU A 91 13.11 -9.13 -6.87
C LEU A 91 12.83 -8.29 -5.62
N LYS A 92 13.55 -8.56 -4.54
CA LYS A 92 13.48 -7.83 -3.26
C LYS A 92 12.09 -7.94 -2.62
N CYS A 93 11.47 -9.09 -2.77
CA CYS A 93 10.22 -9.41 -2.10
C CYS A 93 10.49 -10.42 -0.99
N ALA A 94 10.05 -10.11 0.21
CA ALA A 94 10.07 -11.06 1.31
C ALA A 94 9.08 -12.20 1.01
N SER A 95 9.13 -13.27 1.80
CA SER A 95 8.20 -14.40 1.64
C SER A 95 6.75 -13.95 1.80
N ASN A 96 5.82 -14.73 1.28
CA ASN A 96 4.39 -14.43 1.44
C ASN A 96 4.01 -14.37 2.92
N ALA A 97 4.49 -15.29 3.73
CA ALA A 97 4.21 -15.27 5.16
C ALA A 97 4.65 -13.97 5.83
N SER A 98 5.81 -13.43 5.45
CA SER A 98 6.30 -12.16 5.99
C SER A 98 5.53 -10.96 5.46
N ASN A 99 4.89 -11.09 4.29
CA ASN A 99 4.17 -9.99 3.66
C ASN A 99 2.65 -10.01 3.88
N HIS A 100 2.12 -11.05 4.54
CA HIS A 100 0.72 -11.04 4.93
C HIS A 100 0.45 -9.86 5.87
N SER A 101 -0.61 -9.13 5.63
CA SER A 101 -0.97 -7.88 6.31
C SER A 101 0.08 -6.76 6.17
N ALA A 102 1.03 -6.92 5.28
CA ALA A 102 1.97 -5.87 4.86
C ALA A 102 1.66 -5.50 3.40
N HIS A 103 2.47 -5.93 2.42
CA HIS A 103 2.13 -5.69 1.02
C HIS A 103 0.99 -6.57 0.51
N ILE A 104 0.74 -7.70 1.13
CA ILE A 104 -0.40 -8.57 0.80
C ILE A 104 -1.55 -8.18 1.74
N TRP A 105 -2.41 -7.28 1.30
CA TRP A 105 -3.45 -6.67 2.13
C TRP A 105 -4.64 -7.58 2.42
N ASP A 106 -4.85 -8.58 1.59
CA ASP A 106 -6.05 -9.41 1.65
C ASP A 106 -5.87 -10.70 2.46
N TYR A 107 -4.72 -10.84 3.10
CA TYR A 107 -4.44 -11.98 3.99
C TYR A 107 -3.99 -11.49 5.36
N PRO A 108 -4.53 -12.08 6.44
CA PRO A 108 -4.07 -11.73 7.78
C PRO A 108 -2.69 -12.32 8.06
N ASP A 109 -2.00 -11.75 9.05
CA ASP A 109 -0.72 -12.30 9.51
C ASP A 109 -0.93 -13.55 10.37
N ALA A 110 0.18 -14.10 10.90
CA ALA A 110 0.15 -15.33 11.70
C ALA A 110 -0.69 -15.20 12.98
N GLN A 111 -0.89 -13.97 13.47
CA GLN A 111 -1.71 -13.70 14.65
C GLN A 111 -3.15 -13.31 14.28
N GLY A 112 -3.50 -13.38 13.01
CA GLY A 112 -4.84 -13.01 12.54
C GLY A 112 -5.07 -11.52 12.39
N LYS A 113 -4.04 -10.70 12.49
CA LYS A 113 -4.16 -9.26 12.34
C LYS A 113 -4.14 -8.87 10.86
N ARG A 114 -4.89 -7.83 10.53
CA ARG A 114 -4.96 -7.27 9.18
C ARG A 114 -4.25 -5.94 9.11
N GLY A 115 -3.67 -5.64 7.97
CA GLY A 115 -2.98 -4.38 7.76
C GLY A 115 -2.63 -4.20 6.29
N ALA A 116 -2.06 -3.04 5.99
CA ALA A 116 -1.64 -2.68 4.65
C ALA A 116 -0.40 -1.80 4.74
N THR A 117 0.48 -1.96 3.76
CA THR A 117 1.71 -1.18 3.63
C THR A 117 1.75 -0.57 2.23
N ALA A 118 2.27 0.63 2.14
CA ALA A 118 2.57 1.26 0.87
C ALA A 118 3.94 1.92 0.93
N CYS A 119 4.64 1.91 -0.22
CA CYS A 119 5.84 2.70 -0.41
C CYS A 119 5.43 4.01 -1.03
N ILE A 120 5.83 5.11 -0.41
CA ILE A 120 5.41 6.45 -0.82
C ILE A 120 6.59 7.37 -1.03
N VAL A 121 6.38 8.40 -1.85
CA VAL A 121 7.33 9.50 -2.03
C VAL A 121 6.61 10.78 -1.65
N ILE A 122 7.22 11.53 -0.74
CA ILE A 122 6.70 12.81 -0.28
C ILE A 122 7.63 13.92 -0.77
N PRO A 123 7.21 14.74 -1.74
CA PRO A 123 8.09 15.81 -2.27
C PRO A 123 8.63 16.73 -1.17
N TRP A 124 7.82 17.05 -0.16
CA TRP A 124 8.31 17.85 0.98
C TRP A 124 9.57 17.24 1.60
N LEU A 125 9.59 15.92 1.79
CA LEU A 125 10.72 15.23 2.42
C LEU A 125 11.95 15.24 1.50
N VAL A 126 11.75 15.03 0.20
CA VAL A 126 12.83 15.10 -0.79
C VAL A 126 13.49 16.48 -0.75
N ASP A 127 12.69 17.54 -0.78
CA ASP A 127 13.18 18.91 -0.73
C ASP A 127 13.86 19.21 0.61
N HIS A 128 13.28 18.74 1.70
CA HIS A 128 13.80 18.93 3.06
C HIS A 128 15.19 18.29 3.20
N ILE A 129 15.37 17.07 2.72
CA ILE A 129 16.65 16.37 2.74
C ILE A 129 17.66 17.11 1.86
N ALA A 130 17.24 17.59 0.69
CA ALA A 130 18.11 18.34 -0.22
C ALA A 130 18.62 19.64 0.41
N ARG A 131 17.87 20.21 1.36
CA ARG A 131 18.29 21.41 2.11
C ARG A 131 19.06 21.09 3.38
N GLY A 132 19.46 19.84 3.58
CA GLY A 132 20.26 19.41 4.72
C GLY A 132 19.47 18.88 5.91
N GLY A 133 18.16 18.73 5.77
CA GLY A 133 17.32 18.14 6.81
C GLY A 133 17.43 16.61 6.84
N SER A 134 16.82 16.00 7.85
CA SER A 134 16.80 14.56 8.05
C SER A 134 15.41 13.98 7.81
N TRP A 135 15.36 12.74 7.32
CA TRP A 135 14.08 12.03 7.20
C TRP A 135 13.39 11.84 8.55
N THR A 136 14.17 11.81 9.65
CA THR A 136 13.61 11.67 11.00
C THR A 136 12.77 12.88 11.41
N ASP A 137 12.98 14.03 10.81
CA ASP A 137 12.18 15.22 11.09
C ASP A 137 10.71 15.00 10.69
N MET A 138 10.46 14.27 9.60
CA MET A 138 9.11 13.90 9.21
C MET A 138 8.50 12.93 10.22
N ALA A 139 9.27 11.95 10.67
CA ALA A 139 8.79 10.98 11.65
C ALA A 139 8.42 11.66 12.97
N ASP A 140 9.20 12.62 13.41
CA ASP A 140 8.91 13.39 14.63
C ASP A 140 7.61 14.19 14.49
N ARG A 141 7.41 14.87 13.36
CA ARG A 141 6.18 15.61 13.09
C ARG A 141 4.96 14.69 13.00
N LYS A 142 5.13 13.52 12.39
CA LYS A 142 4.09 12.49 12.31
C LYS A 142 3.69 12.06 13.72
N SER A 143 4.64 11.77 14.58
CA SER A 143 4.39 11.33 15.95
C SER A 143 3.64 12.41 16.75
N THR A 144 3.90 13.68 16.49
CA THR A 144 3.22 14.79 17.13
C THR A 144 1.77 14.93 16.66
N ARG A 145 1.54 14.71 15.36
CA ARG A 145 0.24 14.89 14.72
C ARG A 145 -0.67 13.69 14.84
N LEU A 146 -0.10 12.49 14.70
CA LEU A 146 -0.86 11.26 14.73
C LEU A 146 -0.79 10.64 16.11
N ASN A 147 -1.93 10.20 16.58
CA ASN A 147 -2.00 9.49 17.84
C ASN A 147 -1.16 8.23 17.78
N SER A 148 -0.41 7.93 18.83
CA SER A 148 0.44 6.75 18.92
C SER A 148 -0.34 5.44 18.80
N SER A 149 -1.66 5.45 18.94
CA SER A 149 -2.49 4.28 18.75
C SER A 149 -2.70 3.93 17.27
N HIS A 150 -2.32 4.80 16.36
CA HIS A 150 -2.43 4.54 14.92
C HIS A 150 -1.28 3.68 14.47
N GLN A 151 -1.56 2.40 14.28
CA GLN A 151 -0.58 1.40 13.85
C GLN A 151 -0.96 0.90 12.46
N ILE A 152 -0.09 1.07 11.52
CA ILE A 152 -0.30 0.57 10.17
C ILE A 152 0.85 -0.34 9.76
#